data_a10b9e9416b42a580988ca155ee3bad9
#
_entry.id   a10b9e9416b42a580988ca155ee3bad9
#
_cell.length_a   1.000
_cell.length_b   1.000
_cell.length_c   1.000
_cell.angle_alpha   90.00
_cell.angle_beta   90.00
_cell.angle_gamma   90.00
#
_symmetry.space_group_name_H-M   'P 1'
#
loop_
_entity.id
_entity.type
_entity.pdbx_description
1 polymer ?
#
loop_
_entity_poly.entity_id
_entity_poly.type
_entity_poly.pdbx_seq_one_letter_code
_entity_poly.pdbx_strand_id
1 'polypeptide(L)'
;FDRTSYFFSTTGHVEKSLQLLQSFIVERHFTEQSIEREKGIIEQEIAMYQDDADDRLYQLLLAQLFPATPMAQDIAGSSDSIAAISYKDLQKNHDLFYTADNRKLVVVGDFSPKDLAKVIDDTEEMLTIPSTKKIEKIPIAYNPVIAKATVYQDIVSPKVAVGYRGLPLGENQDPLRTKLVLQ
;
A
#
# COMPACT_ATOMS: atom_id res chain seq x y z
N PHE A 1 -0.24 -1.89 4.49
CA PHE A 1 -1.36 -1.21 5.17
C PHE A 1 -1.04 0.22 5.62
N ASP A 2 0.24 0.59 5.68
CA ASP A 2 0.69 1.89 6.19
C ASP A 2 1.55 2.69 5.20
N ARG A 3 1.74 2.19 3.99
CA ARG A 3 2.50 2.86 2.93
C ARG A 3 2.05 2.43 1.54
N THR A 4 2.27 3.32 0.57
CA THR A 4 2.20 3.04 -0.85
C THR A 4 3.59 3.25 -1.44
N SER A 5 4.05 2.34 -2.29
CA SER A 5 5.36 2.43 -2.94
C SER A 5 5.18 2.48 -4.44
N TYR A 6 5.83 3.45 -5.07
CA TYR A 6 5.94 3.58 -6.51
C TYR A 6 7.41 3.35 -6.88
N PHE A 7 7.68 2.51 -7.84
CA PHE A 7 9.05 2.18 -8.21
C PHE A 7 9.19 1.91 -9.70
N PHE A 8 10.36 2.13 -10.21
CA PHE A 8 10.77 1.70 -11.53
C PHE A 8 12.21 1.20 -11.49
N SER A 9 12.64 0.47 -12.51
CA SER A 9 14.03 0.17 -12.80
C SER A 9 14.32 0.51 -14.26
N THR A 10 15.52 1.01 -14.53
CA THR A 10 15.94 1.43 -15.86
C THR A 10 17.43 1.20 -16.07
N THR A 11 17.82 0.96 -17.29
CA THR A 11 19.22 0.87 -17.73
C THR A 11 19.71 2.16 -18.42
N GLY A 12 18.84 3.17 -18.56
CA GLY A 12 19.16 4.44 -19.18
C GLY A 12 18.12 5.51 -18.87
N HIS A 13 18.41 6.75 -19.20
CA HIS A 13 17.50 7.90 -18.97
C HIS A 13 17.07 8.09 -17.52
N VAL A 14 17.97 7.81 -16.57
CA VAL A 14 17.71 7.83 -15.12
C VAL A 14 17.05 9.14 -14.68
N GLU A 15 17.61 10.28 -15.09
CA GLU A 15 17.10 11.61 -14.75
C GLU A 15 15.66 11.81 -15.20
N LYS A 16 15.37 11.55 -16.48
CA LYS A 16 14.02 11.68 -17.03
C LYS A 16 13.02 10.74 -16.36
N SER A 17 13.43 9.52 -16.06
CA SER A 17 12.59 8.54 -15.38
C SER A 17 12.29 8.96 -13.94
N LEU A 18 13.28 9.56 -13.27
CA LEU A 18 13.11 10.09 -11.92
C LEU A 18 12.19 11.32 -11.90
N GLN A 19 12.36 12.24 -12.84
CA GLN A 19 11.46 13.37 -13.02
C GLN A 19 10.02 12.93 -13.27
N LEU A 20 9.83 11.92 -14.15
CA LEU A 20 8.52 11.36 -14.43
C LEU A 20 7.88 10.72 -13.19
N LEU A 21 8.65 9.96 -12.39
CA LEU A 21 8.15 9.38 -11.16
C LEU A 21 7.69 10.45 -10.16
N GLN A 22 8.49 11.50 -9.99
CA GLN A 22 8.15 12.60 -9.08
C GLN A 22 6.87 13.34 -9.55
N SER A 23 6.78 13.69 -10.84
CA SER A 23 5.59 14.31 -11.42
C SER A 23 4.36 13.40 -11.28
N PHE A 24 4.50 12.12 -11.60
CA PHE A 24 3.42 11.15 -11.49
C PHE A 24 2.81 11.05 -10.09
N ILE A 25 3.65 11.16 -9.06
CA ILE A 25 3.18 11.08 -7.67
C ILE A 25 2.50 12.38 -7.22
N VAL A 26 2.98 13.53 -7.69
CA VAL A 26 2.52 14.85 -7.24
C VAL A 26 1.31 15.34 -8.03
N GLU A 27 1.33 15.13 -9.34
CA GLU A 27 0.32 15.65 -10.25
C GLU A 27 -0.93 14.74 -10.28
N ARG A 28 -2.08 15.36 -10.22
CA ARG A 28 -3.37 14.67 -10.27
C ARG A 28 -3.92 14.67 -11.68
N HIS A 29 -3.88 13.52 -12.34
CA HIS A 29 -4.36 13.36 -13.71
C HIS A 29 -5.63 12.51 -13.82
N PHE A 30 -6.33 12.26 -12.70
CA PHE A 30 -7.57 11.49 -12.73
C PHE A 30 -8.79 12.39 -12.98
N THR A 31 -9.75 11.87 -13.73
CA THR A 31 -11.05 12.46 -14.04
C THR A 31 -12.15 11.54 -13.53
N GLU A 32 -13.38 12.05 -13.41
CA GLU A 32 -14.53 11.20 -13.05
C GLU A 32 -14.66 10.01 -14.00
N GLN A 33 -14.48 10.23 -15.30
CA GLN A 33 -14.55 9.16 -16.30
C GLN A 33 -13.44 8.12 -16.13
N SER A 34 -12.20 8.54 -15.83
CA SER A 34 -11.09 7.59 -15.63
C SER A 34 -11.28 6.80 -14.33
N ILE A 35 -11.84 7.40 -13.29
CA ILE A 35 -12.18 6.74 -12.03
C ILE A 35 -13.24 5.65 -12.25
N GLU A 36 -14.33 5.96 -12.94
CA GLU A 36 -15.38 4.97 -13.19
C GLU A 36 -14.87 3.80 -14.04
N ARG A 37 -14.00 4.05 -15.00
CA ARG A 37 -13.36 2.98 -15.76
C ARG A 37 -12.45 2.11 -14.87
N GLU A 38 -11.68 2.74 -14.01
CA GLU A 38 -10.76 2.04 -13.11
C GLU A 38 -11.48 1.20 -12.06
N LYS A 39 -12.62 1.67 -11.55
CA LYS A 39 -13.48 0.88 -10.66
C LYS A 39 -13.84 -0.47 -11.28
N GLY A 40 -14.25 -0.48 -12.55
CA GLY A 40 -14.58 -1.72 -13.25
C GLY A 40 -13.39 -2.68 -13.39
N ILE A 41 -12.18 -2.16 -13.56
CA ILE A 41 -10.94 -2.96 -13.61
C ILE A 41 -10.65 -3.56 -12.24
N ILE A 42 -10.72 -2.74 -11.18
CA ILE A 42 -10.48 -3.17 -9.80
C ILE A 42 -11.53 -4.21 -9.36
N GLU A 43 -12.79 -4.04 -9.73
CA GLU A 43 -13.84 -5.03 -9.44
C GLU A 43 -13.54 -6.39 -10.06
N GLN A 44 -13.03 -6.42 -11.28
CA GLN A 44 -12.61 -7.67 -11.93
C GLN A 44 -11.39 -8.28 -11.21
N GLU A 45 -10.45 -7.47 -10.77
CA GLU A 45 -9.31 -7.92 -9.99
C GLU A 45 -9.73 -8.50 -8.64
N ILE A 46 -10.64 -7.84 -7.92
CA ILE A 46 -11.22 -8.35 -6.67
C ILE A 46 -11.90 -9.70 -6.91
N ALA A 47 -12.69 -9.83 -7.97
CA ALA A 47 -13.36 -11.10 -8.30
C ALA A 47 -12.34 -12.21 -8.56
N MET A 48 -11.26 -11.92 -9.28
CA MET A 48 -10.19 -12.89 -9.54
C MET A 48 -9.53 -13.38 -8.23
N TYR A 49 -9.22 -12.49 -7.29
CA TYR A 49 -8.65 -12.89 -6.00
C TYR A 49 -9.66 -13.65 -5.11
N GLN A 50 -10.94 -13.33 -5.21
CA GLN A 50 -11.98 -14.08 -4.49
C GLN A 50 -12.11 -15.52 -4.97
N ASP A 51 -11.76 -15.82 -6.20
CA ASP A 51 -11.75 -17.18 -6.75
C ASP A 51 -10.46 -17.94 -6.40
N ASP A 52 -9.39 -17.23 -5.97
CA ASP A 52 -8.15 -17.86 -5.55
C ASP A 52 -8.24 -18.39 -4.11
N ALA A 53 -8.09 -19.71 -3.96
CA ALA A 53 -8.21 -20.36 -2.67
C ALA A 53 -7.05 -20.03 -1.70
N ASP A 54 -5.86 -19.74 -2.20
CA ASP A 54 -4.72 -19.38 -1.37
C ASP A 54 -4.86 -17.96 -0.84
N ASP A 55 -5.31 -17.04 -1.68
CA ASP A 55 -5.58 -15.68 -1.27
C ASP A 55 -6.70 -15.60 -0.24
N ARG A 56 -7.82 -16.31 -0.47
CA ARG A 56 -8.92 -16.41 0.50
C ARG A 56 -8.47 -17.00 1.83
N LEU A 57 -7.62 -18.03 1.80
CA LEU A 57 -7.08 -18.62 3.03
C LEU A 57 -6.19 -17.63 3.78
N TYR A 58 -5.37 -16.88 3.06
CA TYR A 58 -4.51 -15.84 3.63
C TYR A 58 -5.33 -14.70 4.25
N GLN A 59 -6.33 -14.19 3.56
CA GLN A 59 -7.23 -13.15 4.07
C GLN A 59 -8.00 -13.63 5.33
N LEU A 60 -8.50 -14.86 5.31
CA LEU A 60 -9.14 -15.46 6.47
C LEU A 60 -8.18 -15.54 7.67
N LEU A 61 -6.94 -15.94 7.43
CA LEU A 61 -5.91 -16.01 8.47
C LEU A 61 -5.63 -14.62 9.07
N LEU A 62 -5.48 -13.60 8.25
CA LEU A 62 -5.28 -12.22 8.72
C LEU A 62 -6.48 -11.73 9.54
N ALA A 63 -7.69 -12.00 9.08
CA ALA A 63 -8.90 -11.60 9.80
C ALA A 63 -8.99 -12.25 11.19
N GLN A 64 -8.48 -13.46 11.36
CA GLN A 64 -8.44 -14.15 12.64
C GLN A 64 -7.31 -13.67 13.55
N LEU A 65 -6.14 -13.42 12.99
CA LEU A 65 -4.99 -12.92 13.74
C LEU A 65 -5.17 -11.47 14.20
N PHE A 66 -5.86 -10.64 13.42
CA PHE A 66 -6.01 -9.21 13.63
C PHE A 66 -7.47 -8.72 13.56
N PRO A 67 -8.41 -9.36 14.30
CA PRO A 67 -9.82 -9.04 14.18
C PRO A 67 -10.12 -7.59 14.54
N ALA A 68 -11.02 -6.96 13.77
CA ALA A 68 -11.43 -5.56 13.89
C ALA A 68 -10.28 -4.54 13.73
N THR A 69 -9.26 -4.89 12.98
CA THR A 69 -8.19 -3.96 12.59
C THR A 69 -8.18 -3.79 11.06
N PRO A 70 -7.50 -2.76 10.52
CA PRO A 70 -7.32 -2.64 9.07
C PRO A 70 -6.64 -3.85 8.42
N MET A 71 -5.83 -4.61 9.15
CA MET A 71 -5.17 -5.81 8.65
C MET A 71 -6.14 -6.98 8.40
N ALA A 72 -7.34 -6.94 9.01
CA ALA A 72 -8.38 -7.91 8.76
C ALA A 72 -9.18 -7.65 7.47
N GLN A 73 -8.94 -6.53 6.83
CA GLN A 73 -9.60 -6.12 5.60
C GLN A 73 -8.70 -6.41 4.40
N ASP A 74 -9.31 -6.78 3.30
CA ASP A 74 -8.57 -6.89 2.04
C ASP A 74 -8.06 -5.51 1.61
N ILE A 75 -6.81 -5.44 1.19
CA ILE A 75 -6.18 -4.18 0.76
C ILE A 75 -6.80 -3.65 -0.53
N ALA A 76 -7.32 -4.51 -1.39
CA ALA A 76 -8.08 -4.13 -2.58
C ALA A 76 -9.49 -3.61 -2.24
N GLY A 77 -9.96 -3.84 -1.01
CA GLY A 77 -11.30 -3.48 -0.58
C GLY A 77 -12.36 -4.52 -0.98
N SER A 78 -13.57 -4.05 -1.14
CA SER A 78 -14.72 -4.83 -1.63
C SER A 78 -15.42 -4.08 -2.75
N SER A 79 -16.23 -4.77 -3.57
CA SER A 79 -17.03 -4.14 -4.62
C SER A 79 -17.85 -2.95 -4.09
N ASP A 80 -18.46 -3.09 -2.92
CA ASP A 80 -19.23 -2.02 -2.29
C ASP A 80 -18.34 -0.83 -1.89
N SER A 81 -17.15 -1.10 -1.33
CA SER A 81 -16.23 -0.03 -0.93
C SER A 81 -15.66 0.70 -2.15
N ILE A 82 -15.33 -0.01 -3.23
CA ILE A 82 -14.86 0.59 -4.49
C ILE A 82 -15.96 1.42 -5.14
N ALA A 83 -17.18 0.90 -5.23
CA ALA A 83 -18.32 1.63 -5.78
C ALA A 83 -18.58 2.95 -5.02
N ALA A 84 -18.40 2.96 -3.71
CA ALA A 84 -18.62 4.14 -2.87
C ALA A 84 -17.57 5.24 -3.00
N ILE A 85 -16.38 4.94 -3.55
CA ILE A 85 -15.30 5.94 -3.71
C ILE A 85 -15.72 7.01 -4.71
N SER A 86 -15.63 8.28 -4.31
CA SER A 86 -15.89 9.43 -5.18
C SER A 86 -14.59 10.12 -5.61
N TYR A 87 -14.68 10.93 -6.66
CA TYR A 87 -13.60 11.84 -7.06
C TYR A 87 -13.10 12.70 -5.89
N LYS A 88 -14.02 13.21 -5.07
CA LYS A 88 -13.68 14.04 -3.90
C LYS A 88 -12.92 13.26 -2.83
N ASP A 89 -13.21 11.98 -2.64
CA ASP A 89 -12.50 11.13 -1.69
C ASP A 89 -11.06 10.90 -2.13
N LEU A 90 -10.84 10.66 -3.42
CA LEU A 90 -9.50 10.55 -4.00
C LEU A 90 -8.71 11.86 -3.88
N GLN A 91 -9.35 13.01 -4.14
CA GLN A 91 -8.72 14.30 -3.95
C GLN A 91 -8.29 14.51 -2.49
N LYS A 92 -9.19 14.29 -1.54
CA LYS A 92 -8.88 14.42 -0.10
C LYS A 92 -7.75 13.51 0.32
N ASN A 93 -7.77 12.26 -0.14
CA ASN A 93 -6.72 11.29 0.15
C ASN A 93 -5.37 11.75 -0.39
N HIS A 94 -5.34 12.19 -1.65
CA HIS A 94 -4.14 12.72 -2.25
C HIS A 94 -3.61 13.95 -1.51
N ASP A 95 -4.47 14.95 -1.23
CA ASP A 95 -4.11 16.17 -0.51
C ASP A 95 -3.60 15.90 0.92
N LEU A 96 -4.05 14.81 1.54
CA LEU A 96 -3.64 14.45 2.89
C LEU A 96 -2.31 13.68 2.91
N PHE A 97 -2.12 12.72 2.00
CA PHE A 97 -1.01 11.77 2.09
C PHE A 97 0.16 12.07 1.14
N TYR A 98 -0.09 12.77 0.02
CA TYR A 98 0.94 13.02 -1.00
C TYR A 98 1.62 14.39 -0.81
N THR A 99 2.07 14.64 0.41
CA THR A 99 2.73 15.87 0.84
C THR A 99 4.26 15.70 0.90
N ALA A 100 5.01 16.79 0.92
CA ALA A 100 6.48 16.76 0.92
C ALA A 100 7.04 15.91 2.08
N ASP A 101 6.57 16.14 3.30
CA ASP A 101 7.12 15.49 4.50
C ASP A 101 6.67 14.02 4.67
N ASN A 102 5.65 13.59 3.91
CA ASN A 102 5.14 12.22 3.97
C ASN A 102 5.70 11.32 2.86
N ARG A 103 6.75 11.75 2.17
CA ARG A 103 7.39 11.01 1.09
C ARG A 103 8.82 10.65 1.46
N LYS A 104 9.27 9.50 0.94
CA LYS A 104 10.68 9.10 0.97
C LYS A 104 11.07 8.61 -0.40
N LEU A 105 12.11 9.20 -0.96
CA LEU A 105 12.71 8.76 -2.21
C LEU A 105 13.96 7.94 -1.91
N VAL A 106 14.04 6.76 -2.49
CA VAL A 106 15.21 5.88 -2.40
C VAL A 106 15.67 5.59 -3.82
N VAL A 107 16.92 5.87 -4.12
CA VAL A 107 17.52 5.61 -5.43
C VAL A 107 18.76 4.73 -5.23
N VAL A 108 18.85 3.65 -6.01
CA VAL A 108 19.98 2.72 -5.97
C VAL A 108 20.47 2.51 -7.40
N GLY A 109 21.78 2.65 -7.62
CA GLY A 109 22.36 2.46 -8.96
C GLY A 109 23.78 3.06 -9.08
N ASP A 110 24.29 3.02 -10.29
CA ASP A 110 25.58 3.64 -10.66
C ASP A 110 25.33 5.07 -11.14
N PHE A 111 25.45 6.03 -10.24
CA PHE A 111 25.26 7.46 -10.52
C PHE A 111 26.07 8.33 -9.54
N SER A 112 26.29 9.60 -9.91
CA SER A 112 26.82 10.61 -9.00
C SER A 112 25.72 11.08 -8.04
N PRO A 113 25.82 10.86 -6.72
CA PRO A 113 24.80 11.31 -5.77
C PRO A 113 24.55 12.81 -5.82
N LYS A 114 25.61 13.61 -6.10
CA LYS A 114 25.53 15.06 -6.18
C LYS A 114 24.71 15.53 -7.40
N ASP A 115 24.95 14.90 -8.56
CA ASP A 115 24.24 15.28 -9.78
C ASP A 115 22.77 14.86 -9.70
N LEU A 116 22.53 13.68 -9.13
CA LEU A 116 21.17 13.20 -8.92
C LEU A 116 20.38 14.05 -7.92
N ALA A 117 21.01 14.48 -6.82
CA ALA A 117 20.40 15.39 -5.86
C ALA A 117 19.95 16.69 -6.54
N LYS A 118 20.79 17.26 -7.41
CA LYS A 118 20.42 18.44 -8.19
C LYS A 118 19.20 18.22 -9.08
N VAL A 119 19.12 17.09 -9.76
CA VAL A 119 17.95 16.74 -10.59
C VAL A 119 16.68 16.63 -9.73
N ILE A 120 16.79 16.08 -8.53
CA ILE A 120 15.68 15.98 -7.59
C ILE A 120 15.21 17.36 -7.15
N ASP A 121 16.14 18.21 -6.71
CA ASP A 121 15.87 19.58 -6.25
C ASP A 121 15.24 20.41 -7.37
N ASP A 122 15.84 20.42 -8.55
CA ASP A 122 15.33 21.15 -9.73
C ASP A 122 13.91 20.68 -10.11
N THR A 123 13.63 19.39 -9.96
CA THR A 123 12.28 18.83 -10.22
C THR A 123 11.28 19.23 -9.15
N GLU A 124 11.67 19.19 -7.89
CA GLU A 124 10.79 19.57 -6.77
C GLU A 124 10.45 21.07 -6.80
N GLU A 125 11.36 21.93 -7.24
CA GLU A 125 11.11 23.36 -7.45
C GLU A 125 10.05 23.62 -8.55
N MET A 126 9.99 22.77 -9.58
CA MET A 126 9.01 22.88 -10.66
C MET A 126 7.62 22.36 -10.24
N LEU A 127 7.57 21.46 -9.26
CA LEU A 127 6.33 20.82 -8.82
C LEU A 127 5.69 21.63 -7.69
N THR A 128 4.40 21.87 -7.79
CA THR A 128 3.62 22.45 -6.68
C THR A 128 3.26 21.35 -5.69
N ILE A 129 4.12 21.12 -4.70
CA ILE A 129 3.91 20.09 -3.69
C ILE A 129 3.09 20.67 -2.53
N PRO A 130 1.98 20.03 -2.13
CA PRO A 130 1.19 20.51 -1.00
C PRO A 130 2.01 20.55 0.30
N SER A 131 1.79 21.59 1.10
CA SER A 131 2.38 21.68 2.43
C SER A 131 1.77 20.64 3.36
N THR A 132 2.58 20.14 4.28
CA THR A 132 2.23 19.06 5.19
C THR A 132 1.18 19.48 6.21
N LYS A 133 0.14 18.65 6.33
CA LYS A 133 -0.64 18.58 7.56
C LYS A 133 -0.12 17.38 8.35
N LYS A 134 0.12 17.58 9.64
CA LYS A 134 0.55 16.48 10.51
C LYS A 134 -0.48 15.35 10.48
N ILE A 135 -0.06 14.19 9.97
CA ILE A 135 -0.89 12.99 9.97
C ILE A 135 -0.79 12.36 11.36
N GLU A 136 -1.90 12.30 12.07
CA GLU A 136 -1.95 11.61 13.35
C GLU A 136 -2.10 10.11 13.12
N LYS A 137 -1.18 9.33 13.69
CA LYS A 137 -1.30 7.88 13.69
C LYS A 137 -2.32 7.47 14.75
N ILE A 138 -3.39 6.82 14.31
CA ILE A 138 -4.40 6.26 15.21
C ILE A 138 -3.83 4.97 15.79
N PRO A 139 -3.73 4.84 17.12
CA PRO A 139 -3.30 3.59 17.74
C PRO A 139 -4.25 2.45 17.40
N ILE A 140 -3.72 1.32 16.98
CA ILE A 140 -4.51 0.13 16.69
C ILE A 140 -4.62 -0.69 17.97
N ALA A 141 -5.85 -0.87 18.46
CA ALA A 141 -6.14 -1.79 19.55
C ALA A 141 -6.24 -3.22 18.99
N TYR A 142 -5.48 -4.15 19.53
CA TYR A 142 -5.49 -5.54 19.10
C TYR A 142 -6.44 -6.37 19.94
N ASN A 143 -7.51 -6.84 19.35
CA ASN A 143 -8.44 -7.79 19.95
C ASN A 143 -7.81 -9.20 20.08
N PRO A 144 -8.32 -10.09 20.96
CA PRO A 144 -7.88 -11.47 21.02
C PRO A 144 -7.98 -12.17 19.67
N VAL A 145 -7.04 -13.06 19.41
CA VAL A 145 -7.01 -13.89 18.19
C VAL A 145 -8.22 -14.83 18.16
N ILE A 146 -8.83 -14.99 16.99
CA ILE A 146 -9.88 -15.98 16.78
C ILE A 146 -9.21 -17.32 16.47
N ALA A 147 -9.39 -18.32 17.33
CA ALA A 147 -8.61 -19.55 17.31
C ALA A 147 -8.86 -20.45 16.09
N LYS A 148 -10.02 -20.36 15.47
CA LYS A 148 -10.38 -21.22 14.31
C LYS A 148 -11.44 -20.57 13.46
N ALA A 149 -11.26 -20.63 12.12
CA ALA A 149 -12.34 -20.40 11.17
C ALA A 149 -12.24 -21.44 10.03
N THR A 150 -13.32 -21.59 9.30
CA THR A 150 -13.42 -22.48 8.14
C THR A 150 -14.23 -21.75 7.07
N VAL A 151 -13.73 -21.78 5.86
CA VAL A 151 -14.46 -21.33 4.67
C VAL A 151 -14.60 -22.50 3.71
N TYR A 152 -15.71 -22.56 3.01
CA TYR A 152 -15.98 -23.58 2.01
C TYR A 152 -15.88 -22.96 0.62
N GLN A 153 -15.15 -23.63 -0.24
CA GLN A 153 -14.94 -23.23 -1.64
C GLN A 153 -14.81 -24.50 -2.48
N ASP A 154 -15.21 -24.44 -3.75
CA ASP A 154 -15.04 -25.56 -4.68
C ASP A 154 -13.56 -25.66 -5.11
N ILE A 155 -12.82 -26.52 -4.44
CA ILE A 155 -11.38 -26.76 -4.63
C ILE A 155 -11.07 -28.24 -4.63
N VAL A 156 -10.01 -28.61 -5.36
CA VAL A 156 -9.60 -30.02 -5.53
C VAL A 156 -9.14 -30.66 -4.21
N SER A 157 -8.49 -29.92 -3.34
CA SER A 157 -7.97 -30.44 -2.08
C SER A 157 -8.08 -29.41 -0.95
N PRO A 158 -8.36 -29.84 0.29
CA PRO A 158 -8.43 -28.95 1.43
C PRO A 158 -7.10 -28.23 1.67
N LYS A 159 -7.17 -26.95 2.03
CA LYS A 159 -6.03 -26.12 2.38
C LYS A 159 -6.11 -25.74 3.86
N VAL A 160 -4.97 -25.70 4.54
CA VAL A 160 -4.87 -25.33 5.95
C VAL A 160 -3.76 -24.32 6.12
N ALA A 161 -4.03 -23.25 6.87
CA ALA A 161 -3.01 -22.31 7.31
C ALA A 161 -3.01 -22.23 8.84
N VAL A 162 -1.83 -22.08 9.41
CA VAL A 162 -1.63 -21.85 10.85
C VAL A 162 -0.80 -20.59 11.00
N GLY A 163 -1.28 -19.65 11.81
CA GLY A 163 -0.60 -18.38 12.06
C GLY A 163 -0.47 -18.07 13.53
N TYR A 164 0.55 -17.34 13.87
CA TYR A 164 0.81 -16.85 15.21
C TYR A 164 0.99 -15.35 15.19
N ARG A 165 0.35 -14.66 16.12
CA ARG A 165 0.57 -13.23 16.34
C ARG A 165 1.61 -13.05 17.42
N GLY A 166 2.76 -12.46 17.06
CA GLY A 166 3.79 -12.07 18.01
C GLY A 166 3.34 -10.89 18.91
N LEU A 167 4.02 -10.69 19.99
CA LEU A 167 3.85 -9.48 20.80
C LEU A 167 4.36 -8.25 20.02
N PRO A 168 3.81 -7.05 20.27
CA PRO A 168 4.37 -5.82 19.73
C PRO A 168 5.86 -5.72 20.05
N LEU A 169 6.66 -5.30 19.07
CA LEU A 169 8.08 -5.05 19.31
C LEU A 169 8.21 -3.91 20.31
N GLY A 170 9.01 -4.11 21.36
CA GLY A 170 9.38 -3.06 22.30
C GLY A 170 10.26 -2.00 21.61
N GLU A 171 10.35 -0.81 22.20
CA GLU A 171 11.12 0.33 21.66
C GLU A 171 12.59 0.00 21.33
N ASN A 172 13.16 -1.01 21.99
CA ASN A 172 14.56 -1.45 21.81
C ASN A 172 14.71 -2.70 20.93
N GLN A 173 13.65 -3.19 20.29
CA GLN A 173 13.72 -4.36 19.43
C GLN A 173 13.87 -3.96 17.96
N ASP A 174 14.90 -4.50 17.32
CA ASP A 174 15.14 -4.29 15.90
C ASP A 174 14.15 -5.11 15.04
N PRO A 175 13.27 -4.46 14.27
CA PRO A 175 12.32 -5.15 13.41
C PRO A 175 12.99 -6.09 12.39
N LEU A 176 14.18 -5.73 11.90
CA LEU A 176 14.93 -6.54 10.93
C LEU A 176 15.44 -7.83 11.57
N ARG A 177 15.90 -7.79 12.81
CA ARG A 177 16.32 -8.98 13.56
C ARG A 177 15.15 -9.94 13.78
N THR A 178 14.00 -9.42 14.17
CA THR A 178 12.80 -10.24 14.35
C THR A 178 12.37 -10.91 13.05
N LYS A 179 12.42 -10.18 11.93
CA LYS A 179 12.12 -10.73 10.60
C LYS A 179 13.08 -11.84 10.19
N LEU A 180 14.37 -11.71 10.49
CA LEU A 180 15.40 -12.72 10.16
C LEU A 180 15.26 -14.00 10.99
N VAL A 181 14.73 -13.93 12.20
CA VAL A 181 14.49 -15.10 13.06
C VAL A 181 13.28 -15.90 12.63
N LEU A 182 12.31 -15.27 11.91
CA LEU A 182 11.07 -15.90 11.48
C LEU A 182 11.15 -16.46 10.03
N GLN A 183 12.28 -16.37 9.36
CA GLN A 183 12.57 -17.00 8.07
C GLN A 183 13.21 -18.37 8.25
#